data_f7abe277a12d9499a1868378e8fd10d4
#
_entry.id   f7abe277a12d9499a1868378e8fd10d4
#
_cell.length_a   1.000
_cell.length_b   1.000
_cell.length_c   1.000
_cell.angle_alpha   90.00
_cell.angle_beta   90.00
_cell.angle_gamma   90.00
#
_symmetry.space_group_name_H-M   'P 1'
#
loop_
_entity.id
_entity.type
_entity.pdbx_description
1 polymer ?
#
loop_
_entity_poly.entity_id
_entity_poly.type
_entity_poly.pdbx_seq_one_letter_code
_entity_poly.pdbx_strand_id
1 'polypeptide(L)'
;MLVKIHTAALNGLEAMPVLVEVNTQLLQGQQAEEQRFHMVGLPDNAVRESRLRVLSALQNSGFKLPGFMRYVVNFAPADIRKEGSGYDLPLALGMLAGNNMLPAESMQHIVFVGELGLDGSLRSVRGMLSIAIKARSMGFDALIVPQANAQEAAVVNRLKVYGAATLAQVVAFLNGHTDALQPTDYDTRAEFAAAQRIVPYDFAEVKGQIGVKRAFEVAAAGGHNVLMVGSPGCGKSMMAKRLPSILPPLSLAESLETTQIHSVAGLLAADSSLITQRPFRSPHHNISDAALIGGGTYCRPGEISMAHNGVLFLDELPEFSRTALEAMRQPLEDRCITISRAKYNVTLPCSFMLVGAMNPCPCGYYTHPTRPCTCTPGQRQQYMKKISGPLLDRFDIQIEVTPVPVDELSTAPAGESSAAIRQRVVAARERQTERYSQHRGIHCNAQMTDHMLTELANLTPAATERLKMAMQMLDLSARAYGRIIKVARTIADLEQADAVSADHIAEAVAYRSLDRRDWAEA
;
A
#
# COMPACT_ATOMS: atom_id res chain seq x y z
N MET A 1 7.07 -35.60 -26.69
CA MET A 1 8.08 -34.55 -26.51
C MET A 1 7.81 -33.83 -25.19
N LEU A 2 8.83 -33.52 -24.41
CA LEU A 2 8.69 -32.73 -23.16
C LEU A 2 9.24 -31.33 -23.38
N VAL A 3 8.41 -30.31 -23.13
CA VAL A 3 8.77 -28.90 -23.23
C VAL A 3 8.66 -28.26 -21.83
N LYS A 4 9.60 -27.39 -21.50
CA LYS A 4 9.67 -26.70 -20.21
C LYS A 4 9.59 -25.19 -20.43
N ILE A 5 8.67 -24.50 -19.75
CA ILE A 5 8.46 -23.08 -19.88
C ILE A 5 8.44 -22.42 -18.52
N HIS A 6 9.18 -21.34 -18.38
CA HIS A 6 9.28 -20.58 -17.14
C HIS A 6 8.15 -19.56 -17.00
N THR A 7 7.50 -19.56 -15.83
CA THR A 7 6.50 -18.61 -15.41
C THR A 7 6.61 -18.36 -13.90
N ALA A 8 5.69 -17.61 -13.32
CA ALA A 8 5.67 -17.36 -11.88
C ALA A 8 4.26 -17.38 -11.30
N ALA A 9 4.16 -17.75 -10.02
CA ALA A 9 2.97 -17.66 -9.18
C ALA A 9 3.16 -16.53 -8.16
N LEU A 10 2.08 -15.88 -7.74
CA LEU A 10 2.12 -14.94 -6.62
C LEU A 10 1.84 -15.68 -5.31
N ASN A 11 2.62 -15.34 -4.27
CA ASN A 11 2.37 -15.71 -2.88
C ASN A 11 2.48 -14.44 -2.01
N GLY A 12 1.34 -13.82 -1.70
CA GLY A 12 1.34 -12.48 -1.11
C GLY A 12 1.94 -11.46 -2.06
N LEU A 13 2.99 -10.76 -1.65
CA LEU A 13 3.72 -9.80 -2.49
C LEU A 13 4.86 -10.44 -3.29
N GLU A 14 5.29 -11.62 -2.93
CA GLU A 14 6.40 -12.29 -3.58
C GLU A 14 5.95 -13.14 -4.75
N ALA A 15 6.75 -13.15 -5.82
CA ALA A 15 6.58 -14.09 -6.90
C ALA A 15 7.45 -15.32 -6.67
N MET A 16 6.86 -16.49 -6.89
CA MET A 16 7.52 -17.79 -6.80
C MET A 16 7.69 -18.37 -8.22
N PRO A 17 8.86 -18.91 -8.55
CA PRO A 17 9.09 -19.50 -9.86
C PRO A 17 8.21 -20.73 -10.04
N VAL A 18 7.62 -20.84 -11.22
CA VAL A 18 6.85 -22.01 -11.65
C VAL A 18 7.38 -22.47 -12.99
N LEU A 19 7.57 -23.77 -13.11
CA LEU A 19 7.92 -24.43 -14.37
C LEU A 19 6.69 -25.15 -14.90
N VAL A 20 6.24 -24.76 -16.09
CA VAL A 20 5.18 -25.45 -16.83
C VAL A 20 5.83 -26.48 -17.74
N GLU A 21 5.62 -27.75 -17.42
CA GLU A 21 6.13 -28.88 -18.18
C GLU A 21 4.98 -29.45 -19.02
N VAL A 22 5.08 -29.37 -20.33
CA VAL A 22 4.09 -29.91 -21.26
C VAL A 22 4.66 -31.12 -21.97
N ASN A 23 4.10 -32.27 -21.66
CA ASN A 23 4.46 -33.54 -22.32
C ASN A 23 3.39 -33.91 -23.35
N THR A 24 3.79 -33.97 -24.63
CA THR A 24 2.94 -34.36 -25.75
C THR A 24 3.19 -35.79 -26.14
N GLN A 25 2.13 -36.58 -26.27
CA GLN A 25 2.14 -38.02 -26.62
C GLN A 25 1.10 -38.32 -27.70
N LEU A 26 1.40 -39.27 -28.60
CA LEU A 26 0.41 -39.76 -29.53
C LEU A 26 -0.66 -40.56 -28.81
N LEU A 27 -1.93 -40.29 -29.13
CA LEU A 27 -3.05 -41.09 -28.65
C LEU A 27 -3.09 -42.45 -29.35
N GLN A 28 -3.19 -43.51 -28.55
CA GLN A 28 -3.47 -44.86 -29.05
C GLN A 28 -4.97 -45.15 -28.91
N GLY A 29 -5.69 -45.29 -30.03
CA GLY A 29 -7.12 -45.59 -30.07
C GLY A 29 -8.06 -44.38 -29.96
N GLN A 30 -9.39 -44.65 -30.08
CA GLN A 30 -10.42 -43.61 -29.85
C GLN A 30 -10.63 -43.37 -28.36
N GLN A 31 -9.98 -42.39 -27.81
CA GLN A 31 -10.20 -41.93 -26.42
C GLN A 31 -11.13 -40.70 -26.40
N ALA A 32 -11.98 -40.60 -25.37
CA ALA A 32 -12.85 -39.45 -25.16
C ALA A 32 -12.04 -38.17 -25.05
N GLU A 33 -12.61 -37.05 -25.47
CA GLU A 33 -11.94 -35.75 -25.51
C GLU A 33 -11.42 -35.28 -24.13
N GLU A 34 -12.08 -35.71 -23.05
CA GLU A 34 -11.66 -35.46 -21.67
C GLU A 34 -10.35 -36.14 -21.28
N GLN A 35 -10.00 -37.26 -21.94
CA GLN A 35 -8.75 -37.99 -21.66
C GLN A 35 -7.53 -37.43 -22.40
N ARG A 36 -7.73 -36.43 -23.26
CA ARG A 36 -6.64 -35.81 -24.04
C ARG A 36 -5.83 -34.80 -23.27
N PHE A 37 -6.36 -34.29 -22.15
CA PHE A 37 -5.74 -33.20 -21.42
C PHE A 37 -5.74 -33.46 -19.92
N HIS A 38 -4.55 -33.61 -19.33
CA HIS A 38 -4.38 -33.81 -17.88
C HIS A 38 -3.50 -32.72 -17.29
N MET A 39 -3.95 -32.11 -16.18
CA MET A 39 -3.19 -31.13 -15.42
C MET A 39 -2.88 -31.68 -14.02
N VAL A 40 -1.61 -31.55 -13.60
CA VAL A 40 -1.12 -31.94 -12.28
C VAL A 40 -0.29 -30.79 -11.68
N GLY A 41 0.02 -30.82 -10.38
CA GLY A 41 0.81 -29.78 -9.72
C GLY A 41 -0.04 -28.73 -9.00
N LEU A 42 -1.17 -29.14 -8.40
CA LEU A 42 -2.09 -28.31 -7.61
C LEU A 42 -2.69 -27.09 -8.35
N PRO A 43 -3.18 -27.25 -9.60
CA PRO A 43 -3.89 -26.16 -10.26
C PRO A 43 -5.23 -25.89 -9.56
N ASP A 44 -5.60 -24.60 -9.41
CA ASP A 44 -6.94 -24.21 -8.98
C ASP A 44 -7.99 -24.39 -10.11
N ASN A 45 -9.23 -24.05 -9.85
CA ASN A 45 -10.28 -24.16 -10.85
C ASN A 45 -10.03 -23.24 -12.06
N ALA A 46 -9.52 -22.02 -11.84
CA ALA A 46 -9.24 -21.07 -12.92
C ALA A 46 -8.13 -21.59 -13.84
N VAL A 47 -7.09 -22.23 -13.28
CA VAL A 47 -6.04 -22.89 -14.06
C VAL A 47 -6.57 -24.14 -14.79
N ARG A 48 -7.50 -24.90 -14.20
CA ARG A 48 -8.12 -26.03 -14.90
C ARG A 48 -9.01 -25.61 -16.07
N GLU A 49 -9.73 -24.50 -15.92
CA GLU A 49 -10.54 -23.89 -16.97
C GLU A 49 -9.69 -23.29 -18.10
N SER A 50 -8.41 -22.98 -17.85
CA SER A 50 -7.49 -22.44 -18.87
C SER A 50 -7.39 -23.34 -20.10
N ARG A 51 -7.60 -24.65 -19.95
CA ARG A 51 -7.65 -25.59 -21.06
C ARG A 51 -8.58 -25.13 -22.18
N LEU A 52 -9.82 -24.74 -21.83
CA LEU A 52 -10.81 -24.34 -22.84
C LEU A 52 -10.44 -22.99 -23.48
N ARG A 53 -9.94 -22.04 -22.66
CA ARG A 53 -9.48 -20.74 -23.18
C ARG A 53 -8.30 -20.90 -24.13
N VAL A 54 -7.30 -21.67 -23.74
CA VAL A 54 -6.08 -21.91 -24.54
C VAL A 54 -6.41 -22.61 -25.86
N LEU A 55 -7.23 -23.65 -25.85
CA LEU A 55 -7.61 -24.34 -27.07
C LEU A 55 -8.37 -23.43 -28.04
N SER A 56 -9.33 -22.63 -27.53
CA SER A 56 -10.06 -21.66 -28.34
C SER A 56 -9.14 -20.56 -28.88
N ALA A 57 -8.25 -20.02 -28.03
CA ALA A 57 -7.29 -18.98 -28.42
C ALA A 57 -6.35 -19.48 -29.53
N LEU A 58 -5.81 -20.69 -29.40
CA LEU A 58 -4.96 -21.32 -30.41
C LEU A 58 -5.71 -21.45 -31.74
N GLN A 59 -6.93 -22.00 -31.71
CA GLN A 59 -7.73 -22.18 -32.91
C GLN A 59 -8.06 -20.85 -33.59
N ASN A 60 -8.50 -19.85 -32.83
CA ASN A 60 -8.86 -18.53 -33.35
C ASN A 60 -7.64 -17.71 -33.81
N SER A 61 -6.46 -18.01 -33.28
CA SER A 61 -5.18 -17.45 -33.77
C SER A 61 -4.60 -18.21 -34.98
N GLY A 62 -5.32 -19.19 -35.54
CA GLY A 62 -4.92 -19.93 -36.75
C GLY A 62 -4.01 -21.15 -36.47
N PHE A 63 -3.73 -21.48 -35.20
CA PHE A 63 -2.90 -22.63 -34.84
C PHE A 63 -3.73 -23.88 -34.66
N LYS A 64 -3.64 -24.81 -35.61
CA LYS A 64 -4.39 -26.09 -35.58
C LYS A 64 -3.55 -27.15 -34.89
N LEU A 65 -3.94 -27.55 -33.70
CA LEU A 65 -3.31 -28.69 -33.01
C LEU A 65 -3.81 -30.03 -33.60
N PRO A 66 -2.92 -31.02 -33.70
CA PRO A 66 -3.33 -32.36 -34.17
C PRO A 66 -4.32 -33.02 -33.21
N GLY A 67 -5.44 -33.54 -33.76
CA GLY A 67 -6.52 -34.16 -32.97
C GLY A 67 -6.17 -35.50 -32.30
N PHE A 68 -5.01 -36.05 -32.62
CA PHE A 68 -4.53 -37.36 -32.12
C PHE A 68 -3.45 -37.21 -31.02
N MET A 69 -3.30 -36.00 -30.42
CA MET A 69 -2.32 -35.74 -29.38
C MET A 69 -2.95 -35.72 -27.98
N ARG A 70 -2.22 -36.29 -27.02
CA ARG A 70 -2.50 -36.16 -25.57
C ARG A 70 -1.50 -35.21 -24.95
N TYR A 71 -2.00 -34.34 -24.09
CA TYR A 71 -1.22 -33.35 -23.35
C TYR A 71 -1.25 -33.65 -21.86
N VAL A 72 -0.10 -33.87 -21.26
CA VAL A 72 0.06 -33.94 -19.80
C VAL A 72 0.84 -32.70 -19.36
N VAL A 73 0.19 -31.84 -18.58
CA VAL A 73 0.77 -30.58 -18.08
C VAL A 73 1.06 -30.72 -16.60
N ASN A 74 2.30 -30.47 -16.22
CA ASN A 74 2.72 -30.41 -14.82
C ASN A 74 3.17 -29.00 -14.47
N PHE A 75 2.63 -28.46 -13.37
CA PHE A 75 3.04 -27.18 -12.82
C PHE A 75 3.96 -27.43 -11.61
N ALA A 76 5.26 -27.35 -11.81
CA ALA A 76 6.26 -27.55 -10.75
C ALA A 76 6.66 -26.22 -10.08
N PRO A 77 6.93 -26.20 -8.76
CA PRO A 77 6.87 -27.32 -7.81
C PRO A 77 5.42 -27.64 -7.36
N ALA A 78 5.16 -28.87 -6.93
CA ALA A 78 3.80 -29.32 -6.58
C ALA A 78 3.29 -28.85 -5.21
N ASP A 79 4.14 -28.31 -4.36
CA ASP A 79 3.82 -27.77 -3.03
C ASP A 79 3.22 -26.34 -3.08
N ILE A 80 3.42 -25.63 -4.18
CA ILE A 80 2.87 -24.29 -4.41
C ILE A 80 1.56 -24.43 -5.19
N ARG A 81 0.48 -23.83 -4.68
CA ARG A 81 -0.78 -23.73 -5.40
C ARG A 81 -0.67 -22.72 -6.54
N LYS A 82 -1.15 -23.10 -7.72
CA LYS A 82 -1.19 -22.23 -8.89
C LYS A 82 -2.60 -21.67 -9.02
N GLU A 83 -2.68 -20.36 -8.93
CA GLU A 83 -3.93 -19.61 -8.92
C GLU A 83 -3.98 -18.57 -10.03
N GLY A 84 -5.17 -18.35 -10.57
CA GLY A 84 -5.41 -17.34 -11.60
C GLY A 84 -5.11 -17.81 -13.02
N SER A 85 -5.21 -16.86 -13.96
CA SER A 85 -5.21 -17.11 -15.41
C SER A 85 -3.86 -16.79 -16.10
N GLY A 86 -2.85 -16.35 -15.35
CA GLY A 86 -1.54 -15.96 -15.90
C GLY A 86 -0.74 -17.09 -16.56
N TYR A 87 -1.21 -18.33 -16.43
CA TYR A 87 -0.59 -19.55 -16.99
C TYR A 87 -1.06 -19.87 -18.41
N ASP A 88 -2.06 -19.16 -18.94
CA ASP A 88 -2.62 -19.46 -20.26
C ASP A 88 -1.58 -19.33 -21.37
N LEU A 89 -0.80 -18.23 -21.36
CA LEU A 89 0.26 -18.01 -22.35
C LEU A 89 1.35 -19.09 -22.30
N PRO A 90 2.00 -19.41 -21.16
CA PRO A 90 3.01 -20.46 -21.11
C PRO A 90 2.44 -21.83 -21.47
N LEU A 91 1.19 -22.12 -21.14
CA LEU A 91 0.53 -23.37 -21.53
C LEU A 91 0.34 -23.46 -23.06
N ALA A 92 -0.15 -22.38 -23.70
CA ALA A 92 -0.31 -22.32 -25.16
C ALA A 92 1.02 -22.53 -25.89
N LEU A 93 2.08 -21.84 -25.45
CA LEU A 93 3.41 -21.95 -26.01
C LEU A 93 3.98 -23.37 -25.85
N GLY A 94 3.75 -24.01 -24.68
CA GLY A 94 4.16 -25.39 -24.44
C GLY A 94 3.47 -26.40 -25.35
N MET A 95 2.19 -26.18 -25.63
CA MET A 95 1.43 -27.03 -26.57
C MET A 95 1.93 -26.84 -28.01
N LEU A 96 2.22 -25.61 -28.44
CA LEU A 96 2.76 -25.33 -29.77
C LEU A 96 4.15 -25.95 -29.95
N ALA A 97 5.04 -25.73 -28.98
CA ALA A 97 6.40 -26.29 -29.04
C ALA A 97 6.39 -27.83 -28.97
N GLY A 98 5.50 -28.43 -28.15
CA GLY A 98 5.32 -29.87 -28.09
C GLY A 98 4.82 -30.51 -29.39
N ASN A 99 4.25 -29.72 -30.31
CA ASN A 99 3.87 -30.11 -31.67
C ASN A 99 4.84 -29.61 -32.75
N ASN A 100 6.06 -29.21 -32.39
CA ASN A 100 7.10 -28.68 -33.29
C ASN A 100 6.68 -27.45 -34.11
N MET A 101 5.74 -26.64 -33.58
CA MET A 101 5.30 -25.37 -34.18
C MET A 101 6.13 -24.17 -33.65
N LEU A 102 6.92 -24.39 -32.60
CA LEU A 102 7.83 -23.43 -32.00
C LEU A 102 9.16 -24.11 -31.63
N PRO A 103 10.31 -23.43 -31.78
CA PRO A 103 11.59 -23.93 -31.28
C PRO A 103 11.63 -23.83 -29.75
N ALA A 104 11.74 -24.95 -29.03
CA ALA A 104 11.77 -24.96 -27.56
C ALA A 104 12.98 -24.20 -26.99
N GLU A 105 14.08 -24.12 -27.73
CA GLU A 105 15.31 -23.44 -27.34
C GLU A 105 15.15 -21.92 -27.22
N SER A 106 14.28 -21.29 -28.03
CA SER A 106 14.03 -19.85 -27.99
C SER A 106 13.35 -19.37 -26.71
N MET A 107 12.84 -20.31 -25.88
CA MET A 107 12.08 -19.98 -24.65
C MET A 107 12.88 -20.16 -23.35
N GLN A 108 14.12 -20.71 -23.39
CA GLN A 108 14.86 -21.15 -22.20
C GLN A 108 15.24 -20.01 -21.23
N HIS A 109 15.50 -18.82 -21.75
CA HIS A 109 15.94 -17.66 -20.96
C HIS A 109 14.85 -16.59 -20.82
N ILE A 110 13.59 -16.96 -21.09
CA ILE A 110 12.44 -16.04 -21.08
C ILE A 110 11.39 -16.54 -20.08
N VAL A 111 10.86 -15.62 -19.30
CA VAL A 111 9.66 -15.87 -18.45
C VAL A 111 8.43 -15.41 -19.23
N PHE A 112 7.37 -16.21 -19.19
CA PHE A 112 6.11 -15.93 -19.87
C PHE A 112 4.96 -15.83 -18.88
N VAL A 113 4.18 -14.77 -18.95
CA VAL A 113 2.98 -14.59 -18.13
C VAL A 113 1.90 -13.91 -18.95
N GLY A 114 0.68 -14.42 -18.91
CA GLY A 114 -0.46 -13.79 -19.59
C GLY A 114 -1.71 -14.63 -19.57
N GLU A 115 -2.85 -13.99 -19.42
CA GLU A 115 -4.16 -14.58 -19.63
C GLU A 115 -4.53 -14.47 -21.10
N LEU A 116 -5.12 -15.52 -21.68
CA LEU A 116 -5.60 -15.51 -23.07
C LEU A 116 -7.09 -15.25 -23.14
N GLY A 117 -7.49 -14.31 -23.98
CA GLY A 117 -8.85 -14.22 -24.47
C GLY A 117 -9.14 -15.38 -25.45
N LEU A 118 -10.41 -15.71 -25.67
CA LEU A 118 -10.81 -16.75 -26.63
C LEU A 118 -10.40 -16.42 -28.07
N ASP A 119 -10.22 -15.14 -28.36
CA ASP A 119 -9.77 -14.58 -29.65
C ASP A 119 -8.23 -14.58 -29.82
N GLY A 120 -7.49 -15.05 -28.81
CA GLY A 120 -6.02 -15.03 -28.78
C GLY A 120 -5.42 -13.69 -28.31
N SER A 121 -6.23 -12.74 -27.83
CA SER A 121 -5.74 -11.52 -27.19
C SER A 121 -5.09 -11.83 -25.83
N LEU A 122 -4.08 -11.04 -25.43
CA LEU A 122 -3.44 -11.12 -24.11
C LEU A 122 -4.05 -10.09 -23.17
N ARG A 123 -4.57 -10.57 -22.03
CA ARG A 123 -5.20 -9.79 -20.98
C ARG A 123 -4.25 -9.59 -19.81
N SER A 124 -4.40 -8.45 -19.11
CA SER A 124 -3.56 -8.08 -17.97
C SER A 124 -3.64 -9.09 -16.83
N VAL A 125 -2.49 -9.26 -16.15
CA VAL A 125 -2.31 -10.10 -14.97
C VAL A 125 -1.84 -9.23 -13.81
N ARG A 126 -2.27 -9.56 -12.59
CA ARG A 126 -1.91 -8.84 -11.37
C ARG A 126 -0.51 -9.19 -10.90
N GLY A 127 0.13 -8.27 -10.16
CA GLY A 127 1.42 -8.51 -9.51
C GLY A 127 2.58 -8.63 -10.48
N MET A 128 2.49 -7.97 -11.63
CA MET A 128 3.51 -8.09 -12.66
C MET A 128 4.86 -7.52 -12.21
N LEU A 129 4.87 -6.47 -11.40
CA LEU A 129 6.09 -5.93 -10.81
C LEU A 129 6.81 -6.98 -9.95
N SER A 130 6.08 -7.71 -9.10
CA SER A 130 6.65 -8.82 -8.30
C SER A 130 7.27 -9.91 -9.17
N ILE A 131 6.58 -10.27 -10.26
CA ILE A 131 7.04 -11.27 -11.21
C ILE A 131 8.32 -10.80 -11.92
N ALA A 132 8.36 -9.56 -12.37
CA ALA A 132 9.54 -8.97 -13.02
C ALA A 132 10.75 -8.91 -12.09
N ILE A 133 10.56 -8.49 -10.82
CA ILE A 133 11.61 -8.50 -9.79
C ILE A 133 12.17 -9.92 -9.61
N LYS A 134 11.29 -10.93 -9.54
CA LYS A 134 11.70 -12.32 -9.38
C LYS A 134 12.42 -12.86 -10.61
N ALA A 135 11.92 -12.60 -11.81
CA ALA A 135 12.54 -13.02 -13.07
C ALA A 135 13.99 -12.47 -13.16
N ARG A 136 14.18 -11.19 -12.87
CA ARG A 136 15.53 -10.58 -12.82
C ARG A 136 16.42 -11.25 -11.78
N SER A 137 15.92 -11.51 -10.56
CA SER A 137 16.72 -12.11 -9.48
C SER A 137 17.17 -13.54 -9.80
N MET A 138 16.44 -14.24 -10.66
CA MET A 138 16.77 -15.57 -11.14
C MET A 138 17.70 -15.58 -12.37
N GLY A 139 18.06 -14.41 -12.91
CA GLY A 139 18.98 -14.28 -14.03
C GLY A 139 18.36 -14.54 -15.40
N PHE A 140 17.04 -14.38 -15.56
CA PHE A 140 16.39 -14.43 -16.87
C PHE A 140 16.73 -13.16 -17.68
N ASP A 141 16.89 -13.34 -18.99
CA ASP A 141 17.24 -12.26 -19.92
C ASP A 141 16.02 -11.41 -20.31
N ALA A 142 14.85 -12.07 -20.39
CA ALA A 142 13.63 -11.42 -20.86
C ALA A 142 12.36 -11.91 -20.14
N LEU A 143 11.33 -11.06 -20.22
CA LEU A 143 9.98 -11.32 -19.72
C LEU A 143 8.98 -10.90 -20.81
N ILE A 144 8.12 -11.83 -21.25
CA ILE A 144 7.02 -11.56 -22.17
C ILE A 144 5.71 -11.52 -21.40
N VAL A 145 5.00 -10.40 -21.52
CA VAL A 145 3.80 -10.06 -20.73
C VAL A 145 2.72 -9.47 -21.63
N PRO A 146 1.46 -9.39 -21.17
CA PRO A 146 0.45 -8.60 -21.85
C PRO A 146 0.87 -7.13 -22.01
N GLN A 147 0.52 -6.51 -23.14
CA GLN A 147 0.87 -5.11 -23.45
C GLN A 147 0.46 -4.16 -22.31
N ALA A 148 -0.66 -4.40 -21.67
CA ALA A 148 -1.15 -3.59 -20.54
C ALA A 148 -0.26 -3.67 -19.27
N ASN A 149 0.57 -4.71 -19.14
CA ASN A 149 1.51 -4.87 -18.02
C ASN A 149 2.95 -4.48 -18.38
N ALA A 150 3.23 -4.14 -19.63
CA ALA A 150 4.59 -3.95 -20.11
C ALA A 150 5.32 -2.82 -19.37
N GLN A 151 4.68 -1.68 -19.17
CA GLN A 151 5.25 -0.54 -18.46
C GLN A 151 5.51 -0.86 -16.97
N GLU A 152 4.56 -1.52 -16.30
CA GLU A 152 4.72 -1.98 -14.92
C GLU A 152 5.95 -2.90 -14.76
N ALA A 153 6.10 -3.87 -15.66
CA ALA A 153 7.24 -4.80 -15.63
C ALA A 153 8.57 -4.10 -15.98
N ALA A 154 8.56 -3.14 -16.91
CA ALA A 154 9.75 -2.44 -17.40
C ALA A 154 10.38 -1.50 -16.36
N VAL A 155 9.69 -1.22 -15.25
CA VAL A 155 10.27 -0.55 -14.07
C VAL A 155 11.51 -1.28 -13.56
N VAL A 156 11.60 -2.59 -13.77
CA VAL A 156 12.69 -3.44 -13.29
C VAL A 156 13.88 -3.37 -14.27
N ASN A 157 14.88 -2.61 -13.90
CA ASN A 157 16.11 -2.46 -14.68
C ASN A 157 16.83 -3.81 -14.92
N ARG A 158 17.56 -3.94 -16.03
CA ARG A 158 18.35 -5.11 -16.44
C ARG A 158 17.50 -6.38 -16.73
N LEU A 159 16.26 -6.21 -17.12
CA LEU A 159 15.38 -7.24 -17.64
C LEU A 159 14.73 -6.69 -18.92
N LYS A 160 14.86 -7.36 -20.04
CA LYS A 160 14.17 -6.96 -21.27
C LYS A 160 12.70 -7.36 -21.17
N VAL A 161 11.81 -6.39 -21.23
CA VAL A 161 10.37 -6.63 -21.15
C VAL A 161 9.75 -6.43 -22.53
N TYR A 162 8.99 -7.42 -22.97
CA TYR A 162 8.25 -7.38 -24.23
C TYR A 162 6.76 -7.41 -23.95
N GLY A 163 6.04 -6.36 -24.32
CA GLY A 163 4.59 -6.30 -24.27
C GLY A 163 4.00 -6.93 -25.53
N ALA A 164 3.08 -7.86 -25.37
CA ALA A 164 2.36 -8.49 -26.45
C ALA A 164 0.84 -8.27 -26.33
N ALA A 165 0.19 -7.91 -27.43
CA ALA A 165 -1.27 -7.79 -27.49
C ALA A 165 -1.95 -9.14 -27.82
N THR A 166 -1.27 -10.01 -28.59
CA THR A 166 -1.85 -11.28 -29.06
C THR A 166 -0.86 -12.43 -28.98
N LEU A 167 -1.40 -13.65 -28.88
CA LEU A 167 -0.62 -14.89 -28.96
C LEU A 167 0.17 -14.99 -30.27
N ALA A 168 -0.41 -14.54 -31.39
CA ALA A 168 0.24 -14.59 -32.70
C ALA A 168 1.53 -13.75 -32.75
N GLN A 169 1.56 -12.58 -32.10
CA GLN A 169 2.78 -11.76 -31.98
C GLN A 169 3.89 -12.50 -31.22
N VAL A 170 3.55 -13.15 -30.11
CA VAL A 170 4.52 -13.93 -29.31
C VAL A 170 5.08 -15.08 -30.13
N VAL A 171 4.22 -15.81 -30.85
CA VAL A 171 4.63 -16.94 -31.70
C VAL A 171 5.53 -16.46 -32.86
N ALA A 172 5.19 -15.36 -33.51
CA ALA A 172 6.02 -14.77 -34.56
C ALA A 172 7.41 -14.39 -34.03
N PHE A 173 7.47 -13.72 -32.89
CA PHE A 173 8.72 -13.31 -32.23
C PHE A 173 9.62 -14.54 -31.92
N LEU A 174 9.04 -15.60 -31.34
CA LEU A 174 9.77 -16.81 -31.00
C LEU A 174 10.25 -17.60 -32.23
N ASN A 175 9.59 -17.45 -33.38
CA ASN A 175 9.98 -18.02 -34.66
C ASN A 175 11.02 -17.15 -35.42
N GLY A 176 11.57 -16.10 -34.77
CA GLY A 176 12.65 -15.29 -35.32
C GLY A 176 12.20 -14.00 -36.00
N HIS A 177 10.91 -13.67 -36.02
CA HIS A 177 10.40 -12.37 -36.47
C HIS A 177 10.54 -11.32 -35.35
N THR A 178 11.77 -10.83 -35.13
CA THR A 178 12.09 -9.91 -34.00
C THR A 178 11.32 -8.60 -34.05
N ASP A 179 10.81 -8.20 -35.21
CA ASP A 179 9.99 -6.99 -35.36
C ASP A 179 8.57 -7.14 -34.78
N ALA A 180 8.13 -8.36 -34.51
CA ALA A 180 6.79 -8.64 -33.96
C ALA A 180 6.62 -8.09 -32.53
N LEU A 181 7.69 -8.05 -31.74
CA LEU A 181 7.72 -7.47 -30.39
C LEU A 181 8.94 -6.58 -30.23
N GLN A 182 8.74 -5.37 -29.70
CA GLN A 182 9.83 -4.46 -29.34
C GLN A 182 10.01 -4.42 -27.82
N PRO A 183 11.26 -4.28 -27.33
CA PRO A 183 11.50 -4.06 -25.92
C PRO A 183 10.77 -2.80 -25.44
N THR A 184 10.12 -2.89 -24.29
CA THR A 184 9.50 -1.72 -23.64
C THR A 184 10.60 -0.90 -23.00
N ASP A 185 10.84 0.29 -23.53
CA ASP A 185 11.78 1.25 -22.94
C ASP A 185 11.09 2.06 -21.84
N TYR A 186 11.70 2.11 -20.65
CA TYR A 186 11.15 2.81 -19.51
C TYR A 186 12.27 3.37 -18.63
N ASP A 187 12.38 4.70 -18.58
CA ASP A 187 13.29 5.38 -17.65
C ASP A 187 12.61 5.61 -16.31
N THR A 188 12.76 4.63 -15.41
CA THR A 188 12.19 4.65 -14.07
C THR A 188 12.55 5.92 -13.29
N ARG A 189 13.77 6.47 -13.45
CA ARG A 189 14.22 7.63 -12.69
C ARG A 189 13.64 8.93 -13.23
N ALA A 190 13.61 9.08 -14.53
CA ALA A 190 13.06 10.27 -15.20
C ALA A 190 11.56 10.37 -14.95
N GLU A 191 10.82 9.28 -15.15
CA GLU A 191 9.37 9.20 -14.91
C GLU A 191 9.02 9.44 -13.44
N PHE A 192 9.76 8.83 -12.50
CA PHE A 192 9.59 9.04 -11.08
C PHE A 192 9.78 10.52 -10.69
N ALA A 193 10.83 11.18 -11.20
CA ALA A 193 11.09 12.58 -10.91
C ALA A 193 10.02 13.52 -11.50
N ALA A 194 9.53 13.22 -12.72
CA ALA A 194 8.49 14.01 -13.39
C ALA A 194 7.15 13.94 -12.63
N ALA A 195 6.75 12.75 -12.21
CA ALA A 195 5.43 12.50 -11.59
C ALA A 195 5.32 13.04 -10.15
N GLN A 196 6.42 13.30 -9.45
CA GLN A 196 6.40 13.89 -8.09
C GLN A 196 5.90 15.34 -8.03
N ARG A 197 5.76 16.03 -9.15
CA ARG A 197 5.41 17.46 -9.21
C ARG A 197 3.92 17.76 -9.10
N ILE A 198 3.05 16.78 -9.27
CA ILE A 198 1.60 16.97 -9.32
C ILE A 198 1.01 16.78 -7.92
N VAL A 199 0.49 17.87 -7.31
CA VAL A 199 -0.20 17.83 -6.01
C VAL A 199 -1.62 18.38 -6.19
N PRO A 200 -2.67 17.55 -6.02
CA PRO A 200 -4.05 17.96 -6.35
C PRO A 200 -4.70 18.91 -5.33
N TYR A 201 -4.16 19.04 -4.12
CA TYR A 201 -4.71 19.88 -3.02
C TYR A 201 -3.65 20.75 -2.42
N ASP A 202 -4.02 21.97 -1.97
CA ASP A 202 -3.12 22.92 -1.32
C ASP A 202 -3.67 23.40 0.03
N PHE A 203 -2.79 23.50 1.04
CA PHE A 203 -3.13 24.08 2.35
C PHE A 203 -3.42 25.59 2.27
N ALA A 204 -3.00 26.29 1.21
CA ALA A 204 -3.36 27.67 0.96
C ALA A 204 -4.87 27.89 0.85
N GLU A 205 -5.61 26.89 0.40
CA GLU A 205 -7.08 26.93 0.30
C GLU A 205 -7.78 26.87 1.67
N VAL A 206 -7.07 26.45 2.71
CA VAL A 206 -7.61 26.36 4.08
C VAL A 206 -7.47 27.71 4.76
N LYS A 207 -8.59 28.39 5.01
CA LYS A 207 -8.63 29.66 5.75
C LYS A 207 -8.63 29.42 7.26
N GLY A 208 -7.96 30.25 8.02
CA GLY A 208 -7.84 30.08 9.47
C GLY A 208 -7.14 28.80 9.90
N GLN A 209 -7.60 28.19 10.98
CA GLN A 209 -7.14 26.88 11.51
C GLN A 209 -5.62 26.78 11.75
N ILE A 210 -4.97 27.86 12.20
CA ILE A 210 -3.51 27.95 12.33
C ILE A 210 -2.95 26.83 13.22
N GLY A 211 -3.57 26.57 14.38
CA GLY A 211 -3.15 25.50 15.30
C GLY A 211 -3.29 24.10 14.70
N VAL A 212 -4.34 23.87 13.91
CA VAL A 212 -4.55 22.59 13.22
C VAL A 212 -3.49 22.41 12.12
N LYS A 213 -3.20 23.43 11.33
CA LYS A 213 -2.13 23.41 10.31
C LYS A 213 -0.77 23.10 10.93
N ARG A 214 -0.43 23.76 12.05
CA ARG A 214 0.81 23.48 12.78
C ARG A 214 0.88 22.04 13.29
N ALA A 215 -0.21 21.50 13.83
CA ALA A 215 -0.27 20.12 14.26
C ALA A 215 -0.07 19.14 13.08
N PHE A 216 -0.63 19.44 11.89
CA PHE A 216 -0.42 18.64 10.69
C PHE A 216 1.01 18.75 10.15
N GLU A 217 1.64 19.91 10.23
CA GLU A 217 3.07 20.10 9.91
C GLU A 217 3.95 19.23 10.81
N VAL A 218 3.73 19.27 12.13
CA VAL A 218 4.45 18.43 13.10
C VAL A 218 4.21 16.95 12.82
N ALA A 219 2.95 16.58 12.56
CA ALA A 219 2.57 15.21 12.24
C ALA A 219 3.27 14.72 10.97
N ALA A 220 3.29 15.51 9.90
CA ALA A 220 3.94 15.18 8.64
C ALA A 220 5.47 15.05 8.80
N ALA A 221 6.08 15.94 9.57
CA ALA A 221 7.53 15.93 9.83
C ALA A 221 7.96 14.69 10.62
N GLY A 222 7.21 14.32 11.65
CA GLY A 222 7.55 13.18 12.53
C GLY A 222 6.95 11.84 12.15
N GLY A 223 5.97 11.80 11.23
CA GLY A 223 5.20 10.61 10.92
C GLY A 223 4.21 10.24 12.04
N HIS A 224 3.69 11.23 12.76
CA HIS A 224 2.82 11.04 13.92
C HIS A 224 1.37 10.78 13.54
N ASN A 225 0.71 9.89 14.26
CA ASN A 225 -0.72 9.64 14.12
C ASN A 225 -1.53 10.80 14.73
N VAL A 226 -2.59 11.22 14.03
CA VAL A 226 -3.41 12.38 14.40
C VAL A 226 -4.85 11.98 14.65
N LEU A 227 -5.43 12.44 15.76
CA LEU A 227 -6.86 12.39 16.03
C LEU A 227 -7.44 13.81 16.03
N MET A 228 -8.40 14.04 15.16
CA MET A 228 -9.17 15.28 15.07
C MET A 228 -10.52 15.11 15.76
N VAL A 229 -10.83 15.99 16.70
CA VAL A 229 -12.15 16.05 17.34
C VAL A 229 -12.77 17.41 17.04
N GLY A 230 -14.00 17.42 16.57
CA GLY A 230 -14.69 18.68 16.27
C GLY A 230 -16.09 18.47 15.72
N SER A 231 -16.88 19.55 15.75
CA SER A 231 -18.27 19.52 15.31
C SER A 231 -18.41 19.16 13.81
N PRO A 232 -19.60 18.69 13.38
CA PRO A 232 -19.86 18.49 11.97
C PRO A 232 -19.64 19.77 11.16
N GLY A 233 -19.00 19.66 9.98
CA GLY A 233 -18.73 20.80 9.10
C GLY A 233 -17.54 21.69 9.46
N CYS A 234 -16.75 21.38 10.50
CA CYS A 234 -15.57 22.18 10.86
C CYS A 234 -14.33 21.93 9.97
N GLY A 235 -14.42 21.09 8.93
CA GLY A 235 -13.36 20.91 7.93
C GLY A 235 -12.39 19.75 8.17
N LYS A 236 -12.67 18.83 9.10
CA LYS A 236 -11.79 17.66 9.42
C LYS A 236 -11.35 16.88 8.19
N SER A 237 -12.30 16.41 7.39
CA SER A 237 -12.04 15.60 6.18
C SER A 237 -11.33 16.40 5.08
N MET A 238 -11.60 17.73 5.00
CA MET A 238 -10.90 18.65 4.11
C MET A 238 -9.42 18.77 4.47
N MET A 239 -9.10 18.89 5.75
CA MET A 239 -7.74 18.94 6.27
C MET A 239 -7.00 17.64 6.01
N ALA A 240 -7.62 16.49 6.34
CA ALA A 240 -7.02 15.18 6.13
C ALA A 240 -6.62 14.92 4.67
N LYS A 241 -7.49 15.28 3.70
CA LYS A 241 -7.22 15.13 2.26
C LYS A 241 -6.03 15.95 1.76
N ARG A 242 -5.65 17.02 2.47
CA ARG A 242 -4.50 17.87 2.12
C ARG A 242 -3.19 17.39 2.73
N LEU A 243 -3.23 16.50 3.73
CA LEU A 243 -2.02 15.99 4.38
C LEU A 243 -0.98 15.41 3.41
N PRO A 244 -1.34 14.62 2.37
CA PRO A 244 -0.35 14.14 1.40
C PRO A 244 0.45 15.24 0.71
N SER A 245 -0.10 16.46 0.58
CA SER A 245 0.56 17.57 -0.10
C SER A 245 1.76 18.13 0.66
N ILE A 246 1.82 17.92 1.98
CA ILE A 246 2.91 18.39 2.84
C ILE A 246 3.84 17.25 3.30
N LEU A 247 3.50 15.98 3.02
CA LEU A 247 4.37 14.85 3.34
C LEU A 247 5.66 14.90 2.50
N PRO A 248 6.78 14.38 3.02
CA PRO A 248 7.99 14.18 2.24
C PRO A 248 7.69 13.32 1.00
N PRO A 249 8.36 13.56 -0.14
CA PRO A 249 8.20 12.73 -1.32
C PRO A 249 8.56 11.28 -1.01
N LEU A 250 7.98 10.34 -1.77
CA LEU A 250 8.42 8.94 -1.71
C LEU A 250 9.87 8.86 -2.19
N SER A 251 10.66 8.01 -1.57
CA SER A 251 11.89 7.51 -2.18
C SER A 251 11.55 6.49 -3.27
N LEU A 252 12.47 6.20 -4.17
CA LEU A 252 12.26 5.18 -5.20
C LEU A 252 11.99 3.80 -4.57
N ALA A 253 12.65 3.47 -3.46
CA ALA A 253 12.42 2.22 -2.74
C ALA A 253 10.98 2.16 -2.16
N GLU A 254 10.53 3.22 -1.46
CA GLU A 254 9.15 3.31 -0.97
C GLU A 254 8.12 3.23 -2.11
N SER A 255 8.42 3.88 -3.25
CA SER A 255 7.57 3.84 -4.44
C SER A 255 7.43 2.42 -5.00
N LEU A 256 8.52 1.68 -5.10
CA LEU A 256 8.51 0.29 -5.56
C LEU A 256 7.72 -0.63 -4.62
N GLU A 257 7.94 -0.54 -3.31
CA GLU A 257 7.19 -1.32 -2.31
C GLU A 257 5.69 -1.02 -2.36
N THR A 258 5.34 0.27 -2.44
CA THR A 258 3.94 0.71 -2.52
C THR A 258 3.29 0.22 -3.82
N THR A 259 4.02 0.35 -4.95
CA THR A 259 3.55 -0.12 -6.26
C THR A 259 3.32 -1.63 -6.26
N GLN A 260 4.22 -2.39 -5.63
CA GLN A 260 4.10 -3.85 -5.53
C GLN A 260 2.81 -4.28 -4.81
N ILE A 261 2.45 -3.60 -3.71
CA ILE A 261 1.20 -3.86 -2.97
C ILE A 261 -0.01 -3.58 -3.87
N HIS A 262 -0.03 -2.43 -4.54
CA HIS A 262 -1.15 -2.03 -5.41
C HIS A 262 -1.26 -2.90 -6.66
N SER A 263 -0.13 -3.34 -7.22
CA SER A 263 -0.07 -4.29 -8.34
C SER A 263 -0.73 -5.63 -7.99
N VAL A 264 -0.34 -6.22 -6.85
CA VAL A 264 -0.92 -7.48 -6.35
C VAL A 264 -2.41 -7.33 -6.04
N ALA A 265 -2.82 -6.18 -5.50
CA ALA A 265 -4.23 -5.86 -5.28
C ALA A 265 -5.03 -5.70 -6.59
N GLY A 266 -4.36 -5.47 -7.73
CA GLY A 266 -4.97 -5.20 -9.03
C GLY A 266 -5.58 -3.80 -9.13
N LEU A 267 -5.00 -2.84 -8.42
CA LEU A 267 -5.46 -1.45 -8.33
C LEU A 267 -4.47 -0.46 -8.97
N LEU A 268 -3.47 -0.94 -9.68
CA LEU A 268 -2.65 -0.09 -10.53
C LEU A 268 -3.49 0.36 -11.74
N ALA A 269 -3.50 1.67 -12.01
CA ALA A 269 -4.14 2.20 -13.22
C ALA A 269 -3.35 1.72 -14.45
N ALA A 270 -4.07 1.49 -15.56
CA ALA A 270 -3.47 0.96 -16.80
C ALA A 270 -2.33 1.83 -17.35
N ASP A 271 -2.37 3.15 -17.08
CA ASP A 271 -1.38 4.12 -17.52
C ASP A 271 -0.31 4.45 -16.45
N SER A 272 -0.34 3.76 -15.30
CA SER A 272 0.58 4.01 -14.19
C SER A 272 1.50 2.81 -13.98
N SER A 273 2.79 3.02 -14.18
CA SER A 273 3.85 2.04 -13.93
C SER A 273 4.37 2.07 -12.50
N LEU A 274 4.33 3.25 -11.86
CA LEU A 274 4.79 3.48 -10.48
C LEU A 274 3.82 4.37 -9.70
N ILE A 275 3.65 4.08 -8.42
CA ILE A 275 3.03 5.00 -7.47
C ILE A 275 4.10 5.98 -7.00
N THR A 276 3.95 7.24 -7.40
CA THR A 276 4.91 8.31 -7.14
C THR A 276 4.46 9.25 -6.04
N GLN A 277 3.20 9.18 -5.65
CA GLN A 277 2.61 9.96 -4.55
C GLN A 277 2.25 9.05 -3.39
N ARG A 278 2.36 9.58 -2.17
CA ARG A 278 1.95 8.83 -0.97
C ARG A 278 0.47 8.52 -1.03
N PRO A 279 0.06 7.24 -0.90
CA PRO A 279 -1.35 6.85 -0.94
C PRO A 279 -2.16 7.56 0.14
N PHE A 280 -3.39 7.95 -0.20
CA PHE A 280 -4.39 8.40 0.76
C PHE A 280 -5.60 7.46 0.67
N ARG A 281 -5.80 6.66 1.72
CA ARG A 281 -6.89 5.69 1.80
C ARG A 281 -7.92 6.19 2.80
N SER A 282 -9.18 6.20 2.41
CA SER A 282 -10.29 6.66 3.24
C SER A 282 -11.47 5.70 3.12
N PRO A 283 -11.38 4.53 3.77
CA PRO A 283 -12.48 3.58 3.75
C PRO A 283 -13.70 4.12 4.50
N HIS A 284 -14.89 3.75 4.05
CA HIS A 284 -16.13 4.06 4.74
C HIS A 284 -16.25 3.23 6.03
N HIS A 285 -16.87 3.75 7.08
CA HIS A 285 -16.99 3.07 8.39
C HIS A 285 -17.74 1.72 8.32
N ASN A 286 -18.58 1.50 7.29
CA ASN A 286 -19.26 0.20 7.06
C ASN A 286 -18.38 -0.84 6.34
N ILE A 287 -17.07 -0.58 6.18
CA ILE A 287 -16.16 -1.54 5.55
C ILE A 287 -16.12 -2.85 6.35
N SER A 288 -16.06 -3.98 5.64
CA SER A 288 -15.86 -5.28 6.31
C SER A 288 -14.44 -5.41 6.87
N ASP A 289 -14.28 -6.15 7.97
CA ASP A 289 -12.96 -6.42 8.57
C ASP A 289 -11.99 -7.00 7.53
N ALA A 290 -12.45 -7.90 6.65
CA ALA A 290 -11.64 -8.49 5.60
C ALA A 290 -11.21 -7.48 4.51
N ALA A 291 -12.01 -6.45 4.23
CA ALA A 291 -11.64 -5.40 3.29
C ALA A 291 -10.67 -4.39 3.92
N LEU A 292 -10.78 -4.15 5.22
CA LEU A 292 -9.86 -3.27 5.94
C LEU A 292 -8.48 -3.93 6.15
N ILE A 293 -8.45 -5.13 6.69
CA ILE A 293 -7.25 -5.88 7.07
C ILE A 293 -6.61 -6.55 5.85
N GLY A 294 -7.44 -7.05 4.97
CA GLY A 294 -7.06 -7.95 3.91
C GLY A 294 -7.50 -9.39 4.17
N GLY A 295 -7.41 -10.23 3.18
CA GLY A 295 -7.80 -11.63 3.28
C GLY A 295 -8.63 -12.11 2.11
N GLY A 296 -9.69 -12.85 2.39
CA GLY A 296 -10.47 -13.55 1.39
C GLY A 296 -9.78 -14.86 0.95
N THR A 297 -10.27 -15.44 -0.13
CA THR A 297 -9.75 -16.71 -0.66
C THR A 297 -8.30 -16.60 -1.16
N TYR A 298 -7.89 -15.42 -1.61
CA TYR A 298 -6.60 -15.15 -2.25
C TYR A 298 -5.67 -14.27 -1.42
N CYS A 299 -5.92 -14.12 -0.11
CA CYS A 299 -5.10 -13.29 0.80
C CYS A 299 -4.73 -11.90 0.24
N ARG A 300 -5.72 -11.21 -0.32
CA ARG A 300 -5.51 -9.88 -0.95
C ARG A 300 -5.16 -8.82 0.10
N PRO A 301 -4.30 -7.84 -0.25
CA PRO A 301 -4.07 -6.67 0.58
C PRO A 301 -5.37 -5.93 0.88
N GLY A 302 -5.57 -5.51 2.15
CA GLY A 302 -6.67 -4.64 2.55
C GLY A 302 -6.29 -3.16 2.53
N GLU A 303 -7.22 -2.28 2.94
CA GLU A 303 -7.01 -0.83 2.98
C GLU A 303 -5.81 -0.42 3.85
N ILE A 304 -5.53 -1.17 4.93
CA ILE A 304 -4.36 -0.97 5.80
C ILE A 304 -3.06 -1.14 5.00
N SER A 305 -2.92 -2.23 4.24
CA SER A 305 -1.74 -2.45 3.39
C SER A 305 -1.70 -1.50 2.20
N MET A 306 -2.86 -1.14 1.64
CA MET A 306 -2.97 -0.17 0.54
C MET A 306 -2.58 1.26 0.96
N ALA A 307 -2.61 1.58 2.27
CA ALA A 307 -2.14 2.84 2.82
C ALA A 307 -0.62 2.86 3.08
N HIS A 308 0.11 1.78 2.78
CA HIS A 308 1.55 1.67 3.01
C HIS A 308 2.32 2.87 2.43
N ASN A 309 3.26 3.42 3.21
CA ASN A 309 4.01 4.64 2.92
C ASN A 309 3.15 5.90 2.71
N GLY A 310 1.89 5.87 3.16
CA GLY A 310 0.93 6.94 2.97
C GLY A 310 0.09 7.24 4.21
N VAL A 311 -1.17 7.55 3.99
CA VAL A 311 -2.14 7.95 5.01
C VAL A 311 -3.37 7.04 4.98
N LEU A 312 -3.74 6.52 6.14
CA LEU A 312 -5.04 5.88 6.37
C LEU A 312 -5.92 6.87 7.14
N PHE A 313 -6.95 7.38 6.49
CA PHE A 313 -7.90 8.31 7.09
C PHE A 313 -9.19 7.59 7.45
N LEU A 314 -9.55 7.62 8.74
CA LEU A 314 -10.80 7.05 9.27
C LEU A 314 -11.71 8.19 9.74
N ASP A 315 -12.68 8.55 8.90
CA ASP A 315 -13.72 9.52 9.27
C ASP A 315 -14.79 8.82 10.11
N GLU A 316 -15.42 9.57 11.02
CA GLU A 316 -16.41 9.03 11.96
C GLU A 316 -15.88 7.82 12.74
N LEU A 317 -14.66 7.92 13.27
CA LEU A 317 -13.92 6.83 13.91
C LEU A 317 -14.76 5.97 14.90
N PRO A 318 -15.66 6.52 15.76
CA PRO A 318 -16.49 5.72 16.66
C PRO A 318 -17.59 4.89 15.98
N GLU A 319 -17.81 5.07 14.68
CA GLU A 319 -18.82 4.31 13.93
C GLU A 319 -18.24 3.05 13.26
N PHE A 320 -16.93 2.89 13.23
CA PHE A 320 -16.31 1.63 12.81
C PHE A 320 -16.60 0.49 13.77
N SER A 321 -16.65 -0.75 13.27
CA SER A 321 -16.81 -1.92 14.12
C SER A 321 -15.65 -2.00 15.13
N ARG A 322 -15.95 -2.46 16.35
CA ARG A 322 -14.92 -2.62 17.39
C ARG A 322 -13.83 -3.59 16.95
N THR A 323 -14.19 -4.64 16.23
CA THR A 323 -13.24 -5.63 15.68
C THR A 323 -12.28 -5.01 14.67
N ALA A 324 -12.78 -4.15 13.78
CA ALA A 324 -11.96 -3.42 12.81
C ALA A 324 -10.95 -2.48 13.51
N LEU A 325 -11.41 -1.73 14.52
CA LEU A 325 -10.54 -0.82 15.28
C LEU A 325 -9.46 -1.57 16.09
N GLU A 326 -9.81 -2.66 16.76
CA GLU A 326 -8.87 -3.48 17.52
C GLU A 326 -7.84 -4.16 16.61
N ALA A 327 -8.23 -4.55 15.39
CA ALA A 327 -7.33 -5.17 14.42
C ALA A 327 -6.23 -4.23 13.91
N MET A 328 -6.42 -2.90 14.02
CA MET A 328 -5.39 -1.92 13.64
C MET A 328 -4.25 -1.81 14.66
N ARG A 329 -4.40 -2.34 15.88
CA ARG A 329 -3.39 -2.17 16.93
C ARG A 329 -2.05 -2.77 16.54
N GLN A 330 -2.05 -4.00 16.02
CA GLN A 330 -0.84 -4.67 15.58
C GLN A 330 -0.16 -3.95 14.39
N PRO A 331 -0.87 -3.61 13.29
CA PRO A 331 -0.30 -2.82 12.20
C PRO A 331 0.36 -1.51 12.63
N LEU A 332 -0.22 -0.81 13.59
CA LEU A 332 0.33 0.46 14.11
C LEU A 332 1.62 0.27 14.95
N GLU A 333 1.82 -0.90 15.54
CA GLU A 333 3.04 -1.24 16.29
C GLU A 333 4.11 -1.86 15.40
N ASP A 334 3.74 -2.95 14.71
CA ASP A 334 4.67 -3.82 13.99
C ASP A 334 4.91 -3.34 12.54
N ARG A 335 4.10 -2.42 12.02
CA ARG A 335 4.11 -1.94 10.63
C ARG A 335 4.03 -3.05 9.60
N CYS A 336 3.50 -4.15 9.99
CA CYS A 336 3.15 -5.26 9.13
C CYS A 336 1.83 -5.87 9.60
N ILE A 337 1.16 -6.54 8.69
CA ILE A 337 -0.06 -7.29 8.97
C ILE A 337 0.11 -8.72 8.48
N THR A 338 -0.17 -9.67 9.36
CA THR A 338 -0.10 -11.09 9.02
C THR A 338 -1.50 -11.63 8.82
N ILE A 339 -1.77 -12.08 7.60
CA ILE A 339 -3.02 -12.71 7.21
C ILE A 339 -2.81 -14.23 7.26
N SER A 340 -3.32 -14.86 8.31
CA SER A 340 -3.26 -16.31 8.48
C SER A 340 -4.57 -16.97 8.09
N ARG A 341 -4.51 -17.94 7.20
CA ARG A 341 -5.62 -18.81 6.77
C ARG A 341 -5.13 -20.25 6.76
N ALA A 342 -6.05 -21.23 6.75
CA ALA A 342 -5.71 -22.65 6.80
C ALA A 342 -4.66 -23.11 5.77
N LYS A 343 -4.50 -22.38 4.66
CA LYS A 343 -3.59 -22.72 3.55
C LYS A 343 -2.52 -21.65 3.25
N TYR A 344 -2.59 -20.48 3.89
CA TYR A 344 -1.72 -19.34 3.60
C TYR A 344 -1.36 -18.60 4.88
N ASN A 345 -0.11 -18.20 4.96
CA ASN A 345 0.38 -17.25 5.95
C ASN A 345 1.19 -16.19 5.20
N VAL A 346 0.60 -15.00 5.05
CA VAL A 346 1.19 -13.91 4.28
C VAL A 346 1.36 -12.69 5.19
N THR A 347 2.58 -12.17 5.26
CA THR A 347 2.86 -10.91 5.94
C THR A 347 3.02 -9.80 4.92
N LEU A 348 2.22 -8.74 5.08
CA LEU A 348 2.21 -7.57 4.22
C LEU A 348 2.74 -6.35 4.98
N PRO A 349 3.59 -5.51 4.39
CA PRO A 349 4.01 -4.26 5.00
C PRO A 349 2.85 -3.28 5.05
N CYS A 350 2.77 -2.49 6.12
CA CYS A 350 1.72 -1.51 6.33
C CYS A 350 2.20 -0.33 7.20
N SER A 351 3.33 0.26 6.84
CA SER A 351 3.81 1.49 7.46
C SER A 351 3.00 2.67 6.94
N PHE A 352 2.04 3.15 7.71
CA PHE A 352 1.17 4.26 7.34
C PHE A 352 1.04 5.25 8.50
N MET A 353 0.59 6.45 8.19
CA MET A 353 0.18 7.47 9.16
C MET A 353 -1.33 7.37 9.36
N LEU A 354 -1.78 7.10 10.59
CA LEU A 354 -3.20 7.05 10.92
C LEU A 354 -3.72 8.46 11.20
N VAL A 355 -4.76 8.86 10.50
CA VAL A 355 -5.52 10.07 10.77
C VAL A 355 -6.95 9.68 11.11
N GLY A 356 -7.37 9.92 12.34
CA GLY A 356 -8.74 9.72 12.78
C GLY A 356 -9.51 11.03 12.84
N ALA A 357 -10.80 11.02 12.51
CA ALA A 357 -11.69 12.13 12.74
C ALA A 357 -12.94 11.66 13.47
N MET A 358 -13.40 12.42 14.46
CA MET A 358 -14.62 12.12 15.20
C MET A 358 -15.33 13.39 15.64
N ASN A 359 -16.59 13.25 15.98
CA ASN A 359 -17.34 14.28 16.65
C ASN A 359 -17.10 14.21 18.18
N PRO A 360 -17.29 15.31 18.93
CA PRO A 360 -17.05 15.31 20.37
C PRO A 360 -18.12 14.55 21.16
N CYS A 361 -19.27 14.27 20.57
CA CYS A 361 -20.40 13.57 21.19
C CYS A 361 -21.37 13.07 20.09
N PRO A 362 -22.39 12.26 20.41
CA PRO A 362 -23.37 11.78 19.44
C PRO A 362 -24.10 12.89 18.66
N CYS A 363 -24.46 14.01 19.30
CA CYS A 363 -25.09 15.13 18.60
C CYS A 363 -24.07 16.00 17.83
N GLY A 364 -22.76 15.89 18.15
CA GLY A 364 -21.69 16.61 17.48
C GLY A 364 -21.41 18.02 18.01
N TYR A 365 -22.16 18.53 18.99
CA TYR A 365 -22.10 19.93 19.41
C TYR A 365 -21.53 20.16 20.81
N TYR A 366 -20.94 19.17 21.44
CA TYR A 366 -20.19 19.37 22.68
C TYR A 366 -18.99 20.24 22.39
N THR A 367 -18.75 21.28 23.19
CA THR A 367 -17.74 22.34 22.96
C THR A 367 -18.00 23.28 21.76
N HIS A 368 -19.18 23.20 21.11
CA HIS A 368 -19.48 24.11 20.01
C HIS A 368 -19.77 25.52 20.55
N PRO A 369 -19.16 26.59 19.98
CA PRO A 369 -19.25 27.94 20.57
C PRO A 369 -20.66 28.55 20.56
N THR A 370 -21.52 28.16 19.60
CA THR A 370 -22.85 28.77 19.43
C THR A 370 -24.03 27.80 19.53
N ARG A 371 -23.79 26.48 19.44
CA ARG A 371 -24.86 25.47 19.48
C ARG A 371 -24.75 24.63 20.74
N PRO A 372 -25.80 24.54 21.57
CA PRO A 372 -25.77 23.76 22.81
C PRO A 372 -25.76 22.25 22.49
N CYS A 373 -25.00 21.50 23.26
CA CYS A 373 -25.02 20.04 23.23
C CYS A 373 -26.31 19.52 23.92
N THR A 374 -26.98 18.55 23.28
CA THR A 374 -28.18 17.91 23.81
C THR A 374 -27.91 16.55 24.48
N CYS A 375 -26.66 16.07 24.46
CA CYS A 375 -26.31 14.78 25.03
C CYS A 375 -26.12 14.82 26.54
N THR A 376 -26.63 13.81 27.22
CA THR A 376 -26.34 13.61 28.65
C THR A 376 -24.87 13.19 28.86
N PRO A 377 -24.29 13.41 30.07
CA PRO A 377 -22.94 12.95 30.38
C PRO A 377 -22.74 11.45 30.10
N GLY A 378 -23.72 10.62 30.45
CA GLY A 378 -23.68 9.18 30.19
C GLY A 378 -23.62 8.81 28.70
N GLN A 379 -24.36 9.54 27.85
CA GLN A 379 -24.30 9.34 26.38
C GLN A 379 -22.93 9.74 25.80
N ARG A 380 -22.36 10.84 26.28
CA ARG A 380 -21.00 11.25 25.87
C ARG A 380 -19.96 10.21 26.26
N GLN A 381 -20.00 9.75 27.50
CA GLN A 381 -19.08 8.72 27.99
C GLN A 381 -19.23 7.40 27.21
N GLN A 382 -20.44 6.96 26.91
CA GLN A 382 -20.69 5.76 26.11
C GLN A 382 -20.17 5.91 24.69
N TYR A 383 -20.29 7.09 24.08
CA TYR A 383 -19.76 7.38 22.76
C TYR A 383 -18.23 7.32 22.72
N MET A 384 -17.56 7.94 23.70
CA MET A 384 -16.10 7.89 23.83
C MET A 384 -15.57 6.47 24.08
N LYS A 385 -16.29 5.66 24.85
CA LYS A 385 -15.93 4.25 25.12
C LYS A 385 -15.98 3.32 23.88
N LYS A 386 -16.56 3.77 22.76
CA LYS A 386 -16.49 3.02 21.49
C LYS A 386 -15.06 2.88 21.00
N ILE A 387 -14.19 3.85 21.31
CA ILE A 387 -12.76 3.79 21.01
C ILE A 387 -12.04 3.28 22.25
N SER A 388 -11.29 2.20 22.12
CA SER A 388 -10.54 1.66 23.25
C SER A 388 -9.39 2.57 23.67
N GLY A 389 -9.09 2.63 24.97
CA GLY A 389 -7.92 3.36 25.47
C GLY A 389 -6.62 3.00 24.77
N PRO A 390 -6.31 1.69 24.58
CA PRO A 390 -5.13 1.28 23.81
C PRO A 390 -5.05 1.80 22.38
N LEU A 391 -6.18 2.03 21.70
CA LEU A 391 -6.18 2.64 20.36
C LEU A 391 -5.97 4.17 20.45
N LEU A 392 -6.62 4.84 21.41
CA LEU A 392 -6.38 6.26 21.69
C LEU A 392 -4.91 6.53 22.00
N ASP A 393 -4.28 5.64 22.76
CA ASP A 393 -2.84 5.69 23.03
C ASP A 393 -1.98 5.63 21.76
N ARG A 394 -2.47 5.21 20.61
CA ARG A 394 -1.72 5.17 19.32
C ARG A 394 -1.75 6.49 18.55
N PHE A 395 -2.60 7.42 18.96
CA PHE A 395 -2.56 8.78 18.43
C PHE A 395 -1.57 9.62 19.22
N ASP A 396 -0.54 10.12 18.55
CA ASP A 396 0.50 10.95 19.16
C ASP A 396 0.01 12.39 19.34
N ILE A 397 -0.77 12.87 18.38
CA ILE A 397 -1.31 14.22 18.30
C ILE A 397 -2.83 14.14 18.34
N GLN A 398 -3.43 14.85 19.29
CA GLN A 398 -4.87 14.96 19.46
C GLN A 398 -5.24 16.44 19.42
N ILE A 399 -6.09 16.84 18.47
CA ILE A 399 -6.42 18.24 18.24
C ILE A 399 -7.92 18.47 18.19
N GLU A 400 -8.36 19.56 18.76
CA GLU A 400 -9.73 20.05 18.61
C GLU A 400 -9.80 20.97 17.38
N VAL A 401 -10.76 20.68 16.49
CA VAL A 401 -11.02 21.46 15.27
C VAL A 401 -12.29 22.25 15.47
N THR A 402 -12.14 23.55 15.70
CA THR A 402 -13.26 24.47 15.89
C THR A 402 -13.79 25.02 14.57
N PRO A 403 -15.09 25.29 14.42
CA PRO A 403 -15.63 25.96 13.23
C PRO A 403 -15.00 27.34 13.06
N VAL A 404 -14.62 27.66 11.83
CA VAL A 404 -14.14 29.02 11.47
C VAL A 404 -15.36 29.93 11.30
N PRO A 405 -15.40 31.11 11.92
CA PRO A 405 -16.49 32.07 11.73
C PRO A 405 -16.66 32.46 10.26
N VAL A 406 -17.91 32.69 9.83
CA VAL A 406 -18.22 33.02 8.43
C VAL A 406 -17.51 34.30 7.98
N ASP A 407 -17.36 35.27 8.86
CA ASP A 407 -16.66 36.52 8.59
C ASP A 407 -15.18 36.29 8.29
N GLU A 408 -14.53 35.41 9.03
CA GLU A 408 -13.15 35.02 8.76
C GLU A 408 -13.02 34.22 7.44
N LEU A 409 -14.00 33.39 7.09
CA LEU A 409 -13.98 32.65 5.82
C LEU A 409 -14.04 33.58 4.59
N SER A 410 -14.70 34.74 4.73
CA SER A 410 -14.82 35.73 3.65
C SER A 410 -13.61 36.65 3.53
N THR A 411 -13.03 37.06 4.66
CA THR A 411 -12.01 38.14 4.76
C THR A 411 -10.58 37.63 4.96
N ALA A 412 -10.40 36.39 5.47
CA ALA A 412 -9.07 35.85 5.71
C ALA A 412 -8.25 35.72 4.41
N PRO A 413 -6.98 36.14 4.43
CA PRO A 413 -6.05 35.91 3.32
C PRO A 413 -5.89 34.42 3.04
N ALA A 414 -5.38 34.09 1.85
CA ALA A 414 -4.98 32.73 1.53
C ALA A 414 -4.00 32.21 2.58
N GLY A 415 -4.16 30.95 2.96
CA GLY A 415 -3.25 30.30 3.90
C GLY A 415 -1.84 30.12 3.33
N GLU A 416 -0.92 29.63 4.16
CA GLU A 416 0.40 29.22 3.72
C GLU A 416 0.30 28.04 2.73
N SER A 417 1.12 28.09 1.66
CA SER A 417 1.09 27.06 0.63
C SER A 417 1.63 25.70 1.13
N SER A 418 1.10 24.63 0.61
CA SER A 418 1.62 23.27 0.87
C SER A 418 3.12 23.16 0.53
N ALA A 419 3.58 23.86 -0.49
CA ALA A 419 4.98 23.87 -0.90
C ALA A 419 5.91 24.42 0.20
N ALA A 420 5.53 25.54 0.82
CA ALA A 420 6.32 26.15 1.91
C ALA A 420 6.35 25.25 3.16
N ILE A 421 5.20 24.70 3.56
CA ILE A 421 5.12 23.76 4.68
C ILE A 421 5.97 22.50 4.38
N ARG A 422 5.82 21.94 3.17
CA ARG A 422 6.57 20.75 2.74
C ARG A 422 8.07 20.96 2.78
N GLN A 423 8.57 22.13 2.44
CA GLN A 423 10.00 22.46 2.51
C GLN A 423 10.55 22.31 3.94
N ARG A 424 9.82 22.82 4.95
CA ARG A 424 10.21 22.67 6.36
C ARG A 424 10.11 21.21 6.83
N VAL A 425 9.06 20.51 6.41
CA VAL A 425 8.85 19.10 6.71
C VAL A 425 9.97 18.24 6.13
N VAL A 426 10.40 18.50 4.89
CA VAL A 426 11.52 17.78 4.25
C VAL A 426 12.83 18.03 4.99
N ALA A 427 13.14 19.29 5.32
CA ALA A 427 14.34 19.63 6.08
C ALA A 427 14.39 18.94 7.45
N ALA A 428 13.26 18.90 8.18
CA ALA A 428 13.16 18.17 9.45
C ALA A 428 13.35 16.66 9.25
N ARG A 429 12.83 16.09 8.15
CA ARG A 429 12.97 14.66 7.82
C ARG A 429 14.41 14.29 7.44
N GLU A 430 15.14 15.17 6.77
CA GLU A 430 16.56 14.98 6.45
C GLU A 430 17.40 14.86 7.73
N ARG A 431 17.17 15.72 8.74
CA ARG A 431 17.81 15.61 10.07
C ARG A 431 17.50 14.27 10.75
N GLN A 432 16.28 13.78 10.63
CA GLN A 432 15.87 12.46 11.16
C GLN A 432 16.57 11.32 10.41
N THR A 433 16.66 11.40 9.09
CA THR A 433 17.36 10.42 8.27
C THR A 433 18.83 10.31 8.65
N GLU A 434 19.50 11.42 8.88
CA GLU A 434 20.88 11.46 9.36
C GLU A 434 21.00 10.84 10.75
N ARG A 435 20.14 11.26 11.70
CA ARG A 435 20.09 10.75 13.09
C ARG A 435 19.91 9.24 13.14
N TYR A 436 19.07 8.67 12.26
CA TYR A 436 18.74 7.23 12.26
C TYR A 436 19.53 6.43 11.23
N SER A 437 20.57 7.00 10.61
CA SER A 437 21.37 6.32 9.56
C SER A 437 21.96 4.97 9.99
N GLN A 438 22.23 4.79 11.29
CA GLN A 438 22.73 3.55 11.87
C GLN A 438 21.61 2.60 12.36
N HIS A 439 20.33 3.00 12.29
CA HIS A 439 19.19 2.26 12.83
C HIS A 439 18.28 1.75 11.70
N ARG A 440 18.44 0.49 11.32
CA ARG A 440 17.64 -0.12 10.24
C ARG A 440 16.14 -0.10 10.58
N GLY A 441 15.31 0.33 9.63
CA GLY A 441 13.85 0.32 9.73
C GLY A 441 13.26 1.50 10.52
N ILE A 442 14.09 2.46 10.96
CA ILE A 442 13.65 3.71 11.60
C ILE A 442 13.88 4.87 10.63
N HIS A 443 12.82 5.57 10.26
CA HIS A 443 12.85 6.64 9.25
C HIS A 443 12.32 7.98 9.77
N CYS A 444 11.68 7.99 10.94
CA CYS A 444 11.10 9.21 11.53
C CYS A 444 10.95 9.10 13.05
N ASN A 445 10.74 10.24 13.71
CA ASN A 445 10.68 10.31 15.16
C ASN A 445 9.56 9.49 15.80
N ALA A 446 8.40 9.36 15.16
CA ALA A 446 7.31 8.50 15.64
C ALA A 446 7.75 7.04 15.80
N GLN A 447 8.79 6.64 15.09
CA GLN A 447 9.30 5.27 15.06
C GLN A 447 10.39 4.99 16.10
N MET A 448 10.85 5.97 16.86
CA MET A 448 11.82 5.73 17.94
C MET A 448 11.32 4.68 18.92
N THR A 449 12.22 3.80 19.35
CA THR A 449 11.97 2.88 20.46
C THR A 449 12.22 3.58 21.80
N ASP A 450 11.78 2.99 22.91
CA ASP A 450 11.98 3.58 24.24
C ASP A 450 13.47 3.75 24.58
N HIS A 451 14.34 2.84 24.15
CA HIS A 451 15.79 2.96 24.29
C HIS A 451 16.33 4.19 23.55
N MET A 452 15.89 4.41 22.32
CA MET A 452 16.32 5.55 21.50
C MET A 452 15.84 6.90 22.07
N LEU A 453 14.74 6.93 22.82
CA LEU A 453 14.27 8.17 23.46
C LEU A 453 15.30 8.72 24.45
N THR A 454 15.96 7.84 25.19
CA THR A 454 16.98 8.23 26.17
C THR A 454 18.26 8.73 25.51
N GLU A 455 18.65 8.10 24.39
CA GLU A 455 19.92 8.39 23.73
C GLU A 455 19.83 9.54 22.71
N LEU A 456 18.72 9.59 21.94
CA LEU A 456 18.64 10.42 20.75
C LEU A 456 17.68 11.63 20.86
N ALA A 457 16.84 11.69 21.90
CA ALA A 457 15.91 12.80 22.03
C ALA A 457 16.59 14.12 22.46
N ASN A 458 17.72 14.05 23.15
CA ASN A 458 18.54 15.19 23.56
C ASN A 458 17.72 16.30 24.26
N LEU A 459 17.12 15.96 25.43
CA LEU A 459 16.34 16.92 26.21
C LEU A 459 17.26 17.80 27.07
N THR A 460 16.96 19.11 27.11
CA THR A 460 17.58 19.99 28.07
C THR A 460 17.08 19.70 29.50
N PRO A 461 17.84 20.06 30.57
CA PRO A 461 17.36 19.92 31.94
C PRO A 461 16.01 20.62 32.19
N ALA A 462 15.81 21.83 31.62
CA ALA A 462 14.54 22.56 31.69
C ALA A 462 13.39 21.80 31.00
N ALA A 463 13.64 21.15 29.86
CA ALA A 463 12.66 20.32 29.17
C ALA A 463 12.26 19.11 30.02
N THR A 464 13.24 18.45 30.65
CA THR A 464 12.99 17.32 31.52
C THR A 464 12.14 17.71 32.73
N GLU A 465 12.41 18.82 33.34
CA GLU A 465 11.62 19.35 34.48
C GLU A 465 10.20 19.73 34.06
N ARG A 466 10.06 20.42 32.90
CA ARG A 466 8.74 20.77 32.33
C ARG A 466 7.90 19.54 32.04
N LEU A 467 8.53 18.48 31.50
CA LEU A 467 7.85 17.21 31.20
C LEU A 467 7.37 16.52 32.50
N LYS A 468 8.20 16.47 33.55
CA LYS A 468 7.80 15.91 34.86
C LYS A 468 6.61 16.66 35.46
N MET A 469 6.65 17.99 35.43
CA MET A 469 5.53 18.81 35.90
C MET A 469 4.25 18.51 35.11
N ALA A 470 4.33 18.44 33.77
CA ALA A 470 3.16 18.14 32.95
C ALA A 470 2.59 16.74 33.24
N MET A 471 3.45 15.73 33.42
CA MET A 471 3.01 14.37 33.78
C MET A 471 2.26 14.33 35.11
N GLN A 472 2.73 15.07 36.11
CA GLN A 472 2.11 15.13 37.43
C GLN A 472 0.79 15.92 37.42
N MET A 473 0.78 17.11 36.76
CA MET A 473 -0.40 17.98 36.74
C MET A 473 -1.57 17.40 35.94
N LEU A 474 -1.27 16.69 34.86
CA LEU A 474 -2.27 16.15 33.93
C LEU A 474 -2.53 14.64 34.14
N ASP A 475 -1.89 14.02 35.15
CA ASP A 475 -1.97 12.59 35.46
C ASP A 475 -1.81 11.69 34.22
N LEU A 476 -0.78 12.00 33.40
CA LEU A 476 -0.52 11.33 32.13
C LEU A 476 0.13 9.96 32.33
N SER A 477 -0.20 9.01 31.46
CA SER A 477 0.35 7.66 31.51
C SER A 477 1.84 7.61 31.09
N ALA A 478 2.55 6.53 31.50
CA ALA A 478 3.92 6.28 31.02
C ALA A 478 4.04 6.22 29.48
N ARG A 479 2.99 5.78 28.79
CA ARG A 479 2.95 5.77 27.32
C ARG A 479 2.90 7.19 26.75
N ALA A 480 2.16 8.10 27.40
CA ALA A 480 2.12 9.51 27.01
C ALA A 480 3.49 10.17 27.11
N TYR A 481 4.31 9.79 28.10
CA TYR A 481 5.67 10.26 28.26
C TYR A 481 6.53 10.10 27.00
N GLY A 482 6.63 8.88 26.49
CA GLY A 482 7.40 8.60 25.28
C GLY A 482 6.88 9.34 24.05
N ARG A 483 5.55 9.49 23.91
CA ARG A 483 4.94 10.19 22.78
C ARG A 483 5.21 11.69 22.80
N ILE A 484 5.07 12.31 23.97
CA ILE A 484 5.40 13.74 24.14
C ILE A 484 6.84 14.02 23.72
N ILE A 485 7.78 13.17 24.12
CA ILE A 485 9.19 13.31 23.73
C ILE A 485 9.37 13.17 22.20
N LYS A 486 8.73 12.19 21.56
CA LYS A 486 8.79 12.01 20.10
C LYS A 486 8.26 13.22 19.35
N VAL A 487 7.12 13.77 19.80
CA VAL A 487 6.52 14.97 19.23
C VAL A 487 7.39 16.21 19.48
N ALA A 488 7.88 16.40 20.71
CA ALA A 488 8.77 17.51 21.05
C ALA A 488 10.09 17.48 20.27
N ARG A 489 10.68 16.27 20.04
CA ARG A 489 11.85 16.13 19.18
C ARG A 489 11.54 16.53 17.73
N THR A 490 10.35 16.24 17.25
CA THR A 490 9.91 16.64 15.90
C THR A 490 9.74 18.16 15.80
N ILE A 491 9.17 18.79 16.82
CA ILE A 491 9.04 20.26 16.88
C ILE A 491 10.43 20.91 16.84
N ALA A 492 11.38 20.39 17.64
CA ALA A 492 12.76 20.86 17.64
C ALA A 492 13.46 20.66 16.28
N ASP A 493 13.18 19.55 15.56
CA ASP A 493 13.71 19.31 14.21
C ASP A 493 13.16 20.32 13.20
N LEU A 494 11.86 20.67 13.28
CA LEU A 494 11.24 21.73 12.46
C LEU A 494 11.84 23.10 12.70
N GLU A 495 12.24 23.39 13.94
CA GLU A 495 12.93 24.64 14.34
C GLU A 495 14.45 24.56 14.14
N GLN A 496 14.96 23.45 13.57
CA GLN A 496 16.38 23.19 13.35
C GLN A 496 17.22 23.21 14.64
N ALA A 497 16.59 23.00 15.80
CA ALA A 497 17.24 22.98 17.10
C ALA A 497 17.90 21.60 17.36
N ASP A 498 19.10 21.61 17.96
CA ASP A 498 19.82 20.38 18.28
C ASP A 498 19.30 19.72 19.57
N ALA A 499 18.82 20.51 20.52
CA ALA A 499 18.26 20.01 21.77
C ALA A 499 16.78 20.38 21.91
N VAL A 500 16.03 19.52 22.60
CA VAL A 500 14.62 19.76 22.92
C VAL A 500 14.52 20.72 24.10
N SER A 501 13.90 21.88 23.92
CA SER A 501 13.65 22.92 24.92
C SER A 501 12.37 22.68 25.73
N ALA A 502 12.17 23.48 26.78
CA ALA A 502 10.94 23.47 27.57
C ALA A 502 9.71 23.90 26.75
N ASP A 503 9.90 24.77 25.74
CA ASP A 503 8.82 25.26 24.87
C ASP A 503 8.36 24.14 23.91
N HIS A 504 9.30 23.37 23.37
CA HIS A 504 8.97 22.18 22.53
C HIS A 504 8.13 21.16 23.33
N ILE A 505 8.44 20.96 24.62
CA ILE A 505 7.64 20.08 25.50
C ILE A 505 6.26 20.70 25.73
N ALA A 506 6.17 22.02 25.96
CA ALA A 506 4.88 22.69 26.18
C ALA A 506 3.96 22.57 24.96
N GLU A 507 4.48 22.77 23.74
CA GLU A 507 3.71 22.56 22.50
C GLU A 507 3.28 21.09 22.35
N ALA A 508 4.19 20.14 22.59
CA ALA A 508 3.89 18.71 22.49
C ALA A 508 2.81 18.23 23.50
N VAL A 509 2.84 18.78 24.72
CA VAL A 509 1.81 18.52 25.76
C VAL A 509 0.44 19.08 25.33
N ALA A 510 0.41 20.24 24.66
CA ALA A 510 -0.84 20.82 24.18
C ALA A 510 -1.56 19.92 23.16
N TYR A 511 -0.83 19.05 22.44
CA TYR A 511 -1.39 18.06 21.53
C TYR A 511 -1.95 16.78 22.21
N ARG A 512 -2.05 16.76 23.56
CA ARG A 512 -2.62 15.65 24.34
C ARG A 512 -3.94 16.06 25.04
N SER A 513 -4.78 16.81 24.36
CA SER A 513 -6.00 17.41 24.93
C SER A 513 -7.03 16.38 25.43
N LEU A 514 -7.12 15.19 24.82
CA LEU A 514 -8.07 14.13 25.18
C LEU A 514 -7.60 13.24 26.34
N ASP A 515 -6.33 13.29 26.72
CA ASP A 515 -5.81 12.55 27.86
C ASP A 515 -6.24 13.16 29.20
N ARG A 516 -6.79 14.38 29.18
CA ARG A 516 -7.32 15.04 30.38
C ARG A 516 -8.59 14.31 30.85
N ARG A 517 -8.64 13.99 32.14
CA ARG A 517 -9.81 13.30 32.76
C ARG A 517 -11.13 14.04 32.54
N ASP A 518 -11.09 15.36 32.42
CA ASP A 518 -12.27 16.24 32.29
C ASP A 518 -13.11 15.99 31.03
N TRP A 519 -12.57 15.38 29.97
CA TRP A 519 -13.32 15.05 28.76
C TRP A 519 -14.37 13.96 28.97
N ALA A 520 -14.19 13.09 29.97
CA ALA A 520 -15.15 12.04 30.33
C ALA A 520 -16.12 12.46 31.44
N GLU A 521 -15.73 13.46 32.27
CA GLU A 521 -16.48 13.88 33.45
C GLU A 521 -17.24 15.19 33.25
N ALA A 522 -16.87 16.02 32.27
CA ALA A 522 -17.59 17.26 31.91
C ALA A 522 -18.74 16.96 30.93
#